data_3d29443af5a6df7506f39a77556f841c
#
_entry.id   3d29443af5a6df7506f39a77556f841c
#
_cell.length_a   1.000
_cell.length_b   1.000
_cell.length_c   1.000
_cell.angle_alpha   90.00
_cell.angle_beta   90.00
_cell.angle_gamma   90.00
#
_symmetry.space_group_name_H-M   'P 1'
#
loop_
_entity.id
_entity.type
_entity.pdbx_description
1 polymer ?
#
loop_
_entity_poly.entity_id
_entity_poly.type
_entity_poly.pdbx_seq_one_letter_code
_entity_poly.pdbx_strand_id
1 'polypeptide(L)'
;INDDFLKLDMTEINSSTFNEKFDFIISKRAIQNVLDTQLQINTIENLGNFLDDNGFMVCVESSKNGQENINKERIKFGLEEIMPPYHNLFFDDNVITNYSFKNVRLVETIPFASDFYFITRLVYSRYAKEYLNEKPNYDHPLEKIALSMTGESYTKRFSQIKTYIFKKK
;
A
#
# COMPACT_ATOMS: atom_id res chain seq x y z
N ILE A 1 25.01 -10.40 -10.23
CA ILE A 1 23.98 -9.36 -10.19
C ILE A 1 24.73 -8.08 -9.90
N ASN A 2 24.80 -7.15 -10.85
CA ASN A 2 25.32 -5.81 -10.59
C ASN A 2 24.19 -5.03 -9.93
N ASP A 3 24.33 -4.71 -8.65
CA ASP A 3 23.38 -3.87 -7.92
C ASP A 3 23.83 -2.41 -8.09
N ASP A 4 23.19 -1.68 -8.98
CA ASP A 4 23.43 -0.25 -9.14
C ASP A 4 22.45 0.51 -8.23
N PHE A 5 22.99 1.26 -7.26
CA PHE A 5 22.20 2.13 -6.40
C PHE A 5 22.22 3.56 -6.96
N LEU A 6 21.05 4.06 -7.36
CA LEU A 6 20.90 5.43 -7.87
C LEU A 6 20.09 6.25 -6.87
N LYS A 7 20.58 7.45 -6.56
CA LYS A 7 19.80 8.44 -5.80
C LYS A 7 18.97 9.26 -6.77
N LEU A 8 17.66 8.95 -6.88
CA LEU A 8 16.73 9.60 -7.78
C LEU A 8 15.47 10.06 -7.03
N ASP A 9 14.92 11.20 -7.44
CA ASP A 9 13.54 11.55 -7.10
C ASP A 9 12.60 10.84 -8.07
N MET A 10 11.71 10.00 -7.55
CA MET A 10 10.81 9.21 -8.39
C MET A 10 9.80 10.07 -9.15
N THR A 11 9.52 11.30 -8.71
CA THR A 11 8.62 12.23 -9.40
C THR A 11 9.28 12.92 -10.59
N GLU A 12 10.62 12.89 -10.66
CA GLU A 12 11.42 13.47 -11.75
C GLU A 12 11.83 12.45 -12.80
N ILE A 13 11.51 11.16 -12.59
CA ILE A 13 11.79 10.09 -13.56
C ILE A 13 11.08 10.41 -14.88
N ASN A 14 11.84 10.39 -15.96
CA ASN A 14 11.35 10.64 -17.32
C ASN A 14 12.03 9.69 -18.32
N SER A 15 11.64 9.73 -19.58
CA SER A 15 12.06 8.76 -20.60
C SER A 15 13.58 8.67 -20.84
N SER A 16 14.37 9.61 -20.34
CA SER A 16 15.84 9.61 -20.45
C SER A 16 16.54 9.15 -19.16
N THR A 17 15.81 8.79 -18.10
CA THR A 17 16.39 8.42 -16.81
C THR A 17 17.15 7.08 -16.88
N PHE A 18 16.63 6.11 -17.63
CA PHE A 18 17.28 4.82 -17.86
C PHE A 18 17.38 4.54 -19.36
N ASN A 19 18.48 3.90 -19.75
CA ASN A 19 18.71 3.50 -21.15
C ASN A 19 18.16 2.09 -21.47
N GLU A 20 17.64 1.40 -20.50
CA GLU A 20 17.16 0.03 -20.59
C GLU A 20 15.72 -0.12 -20.13
N LYS A 21 15.11 -1.25 -20.45
CA LYS A 21 13.78 -1.67 -20.01
C LYS A 21 13.92 -2.78 -18.98
N PHE A 22 12.85 -2.96 -18.21
CA PHE A 22 12.79 -3.93 -17.13
C PHE A 22 11.59 -4.87 -17.31
N ASP A 23 11.78 -6.15 -17.07
CA ASP A 23 10.69 -7.12 -17.01
C ASP A 23 9.78 -6.86 -15.81
N PHE A 24 10.39 -6.40 -14.70
CA PHE A 24 9.69 -6.11 -13.45
C PHE A 24 10.15 -4.80 -12.83
N ILE A 25 9.17 -4.01 -12.38
CA ILE A 25 9.39 -2.84 -11.52
C ILE A 25 8.64 -3.08 -10.22
N ILE A 26 9.30 -2.91 -9.08
CA ILE A 26 8.69 -3.08 -7.77
C ILE A 26 8.79 -1.78 -6.99
N SER A 27 7.65 -1.28 -6.53
CA SER A 27 7.53 -0.19 -5.56
C SER A 27 6.93 -0.73 -4.26
N LYS A 28 7.57 -0.45 -3.14
CA LYS A 28 7.05 -0.86 -1.82
C LYS A 28 7.06 0.32 -0.88
N ARG A 29 5.86 0.85 -0.60
CA ARG A 29 5.62 1.99 0.30
C ARG A 29 6.46 3.23 -0.07
N ALA A 30 6.69 3.41 -1.36
CA ALA A 30 7.49 4.51 -1.89
C ALA A 30 6.59 5.57 -2.56
N ILE A 31 5.69 5.16 -3.45
CA ILE A 31 4.83 6.10 -4.18
C ILE A 31 3.87 6.82 -3.22
N GLN A 32 3.45 6.18 -2.12
CA GLN A 32 2.65 6.84 -1.08
C GLN A 32 3.33 8.05 -0.40
N ASN A 33 4.64 8.23 -0.55
CA ASN A 33 5.36 9.41 -0.04
C ASN A 33 5.26 10.61 -1.00
N VAL A 34 4.73 10.41 -2.19
CA VAL A 34 4.35 11.50 -3.10
C VAL A 34 3.00 12.06 -2.63
N LEU A 35 3.01 13.29 -2.10
CA LEU A 35 1.86 13.90 -1.39
C LEU A 35 0.85 14.56 -2.32
N ASP A 36 0.80 14.16 -3.57
CA ASP A 36 -0.17 14.62 -4.56
C ASP A 36 -0.63 13.43 -5.42
N THR A 37 -1.95 13.24 -5.53
CA THR A 37 -2.53 12.11 -6.26
C THR A 37 -2.20 12.14 -7.75
N GLN A 38 -2.16 13.32 -8.38
CA GLN A 38 -1.81 13.40 -9.79
C GLN A 38 -0.33 13.08 -10.03
N LEU A 39 0.53 13.50 -9.11
CA LEU A 39 1.95 13.12 -9.16
C LEU A 39 2.15 11.63 -8.91
N GLN A 40 1.37 10.98 -8.03
CA GLN A 40 1.38 9.52 -7.88
C GLN A 40 1.02 8.82 -9.20
N ILE A 41 -0.03 9.27 -9.87
CA ILE A 41 -0.45 8.78 -11.19
C ILE A 41 0.66 8.97 -12.22
N ASN A 42 1.23 10.18 -12.30
CA ASN A 42 2.31 10.49 -13.23
C ASN A 42 3.56 9.62 -12.96
N THR A 43 3.87 9.37 -11.69
CA THR A 43 4.97 8.47 -11.31
C THR A 43 4.73 7.05 -11.82
N ILE A 44 3.51 6.52 -11.66
CA ILE A 44 3.13 5.19 -12.20
C ILE A 44 3.28 5.17 -13.74
N GLU A 45 2.82 6.21 -14.44
CA GLU A 45 2.95 6.33 -15.89
C GLU A 45 4.42 6.38 -16.34
N ASN A 46 5.22 7.19 -15.65
CA ASN A 46 6.63 7.36 -15.98
C ASN A 46 7.42 6.06 -15.74
N LEU A 47 7.21 5.38 -14.62
CA LEU A 47 7.78 4.07 -14.36
C LEU A 47 7.32 3.04 -15.39
N GLY A 48 6.06 3.09 -15.80
CA GLY A 48 5.50 2.22 -16.84
C GLY A 48 6.17 2.38 -18.21
N ASN A 49 6.83 3.53 -18.50
CA ASN A 49 7.61 3.69 -19.71
C ASN A 49 8.84 2.78 -19.77
N PHE A 50 9.36 2.39 -18.61
CA PHE A 50 10.55 1.53 -18.51
C PHE A 50 10.22 0.04 -18.43
N LEU A 51 8.97 -0.34 -18.45
CA LEU A 51 8.60 -1.74 -18.60
C LEU A 51 8.86 -2.19 -20.01
N ASP A 52 9.44 -3.39 -20.14
CA ASP A 52 9.55 -4.10 -21.40
C ASP A 52 8.17 -4.60 -21.88
N ASP A 53 8.08 -5.03 -23.11
CA ASP A 53 6.87 -5.66 -23.67
C ASP A 53 6.49 -6.86 -22.79
N ASN A 54 5.25 -6.90 -22.32
CA ASN A 54 4.76 -7.86 -21.33
C ASN A 54 5.29 -7.70 -19.90
N GLY A 55 6.10 -6.69 -19.59
CA GLY A 55 6.60 -6.40 -18.26
C GLY A 55 5.51 -6.04 -17.26
N PHE A 56 5.80 -6.21 -15.97
CA PHE A 56 4.89 -5.94 -14.87
C PHE A 56 5.48 -4.94 -13.89
N MET A 57 4.61 -4.08 -13.36
CA MET A 57 4.93 -3.24 -12.20
C MET A 57 4.06 -3.65 -11.02
N VAL A 58 4.70 -3.88 -9.88
CA VAL A 58 4.05 -4.30 -8.62
C VAL A 58 4.22 -3.19 -7.60
N CYS A 59 3.13 -2.51 -7.25
CA CYS A 59 3.11 -1.46 -6.25
C CYS A 59 2.44 -1.97 -4.97
N VAL A 60 3.21 -2.06 -3.88
CA VAL A 60 2.73 -2.45 -2.56
C VAL A 60 2.59 -1.18 -1.73
N GLU A 61 1.40 -0.61 -1.67
CA GLU A 61 1.16 0.72 -1.11
C GLU A 61 0.00 0.71 -0.11
N SER A 62 -0.06 1.73 0.74
CA SER A 62 -1.16 1.89 1.68
C SER A 62 -2.43 2.32 0.95
N SER A 63 -3.55 1.69 1.33
CA SER A 63 -4.89 1.91 0.77
C SER A 63 -5.69 2.86 1.67
N LYS A 64 -6.18 3.95 1.10
CA LYS A 64 -7.10 4.88 1.74
C LYS A 64 -8.40 4.18 2.14
N ASN A 65 -8.99 3.42 1.23
CA ASN A 65 -10.26 2.71 1.49
C ASN A 65 -10.10 1.63 2.58
N GLY A 66 -8.95 0.94 2.61
CA GLY A 66 -8.64 -0.01 3.68
C GLY A 66 -8.54 0.69 5.04
N GLN A 67 -7.86 1.82 5.10
CA GLN A 67 -7.75 2.64 6.31
C GLN A 67 -9.11 3.20 6.77
N GLU A 68 -9.91 3.71 5.85
CA GLU A 68 -11.26 4.21 6.15
C GLU A 68 -12.17 3.11 6.71
N ASN A 69 -12.10 1.89 6.17
CA ASN A 69 -12.85 0.76 6.69
C ASN A 69 -12.42 0.37 8.11
N ILE A 70 -11.12 0.41 8.40
CA ILE A 70 -10.60 0.22 9.75
C ILE A 70 -11.16 1.32 10.67
N ASN A 71 -11.07 2.58 10.29
CA ASN A 71 -11.52 3.70 11.11
C ASN A 71 -13.03 3.67 11.38
N LYS A 72 -13.85 3.31 10.39
CA LYS A 72 -15.30 3.12 10.60
C LYS A 72 -15.61 2.10 11.71
N GLU A 73 -14.87 0.99 11.75
CA GLU A 73 -15.07 0.00 12.81
C GLU A 73 -14.43 0.46 14.14
N ARG A 74 -13.30 1.16 14.12
CA ARG A 74 -12.67 1.73 15.32
C ARG A 74 -13.63 2.63 16.08
N ILE A 75 -14.33 3.51 15.40
CA ILE A 75 -15.35 4.38 16.01
C ILE A 75 -16.42 3.56 16.72
N LYS A 76 -16.95 2.51 16.09
CA LYS A 76 -17.93 1.60 16.69
C LYS A 76 -17.39 0.88 17.93
N PHE A 77 -16.09 0.59 17.92
CA PHE A 77 -15.39 -0.01 19.07
C PHE A 77 -14.98 1.02 20.14
N GLY A 78 -15.40 2.28 20.03
CA GLY A 78 -15.03 3.35 20.95
C GLY A 78 -13.54 3.69 20.94
N LEU A 79 -12.88 3.49 19.81
CA LEU A 79 -11.48 3.81 19.55
C LEU A 79 -11.37 5.06 18.69
N GLU A 80 -10.30 5.80 18.85
CA GLU A 80 -9.96 6.93 17.99
C GLU A 80 -9.56 6.46 16.58
N GLU A 81 -9.76 7.30 15.59
CA GLU A 81 -9.27 7.05 14.23
C GLU A 81 -7.74 7.02 14.18
N ILE A 82 -7.21 6.20 13.28
CA ILE A 82 -5.78 6.19 12.96
C ILE A 82 -5.58 7.11 11.76
N MET A 83 -4.82 8.17 11.96
CA MET A 83 -4.47 9.09 10.88
C MET A 83 -3.22 8.61 10.14
N PRO A 84 -3.16 8.76 8.81
CA PRO A 84 -1.93 8.55 8.08
C PRO A 84 -0.79 9.43 8.62
N PRO A 85 0.46 8.96 8.61
CA PRO A 85 1.61 9.82 8.89
C PRO A 85 1.62 11.02 7.92
N TYR A 86 2.07 12.19 8.39
CA TYR A 86 2.07 13.45 7.61
C TYR A 86 2.84 13.36 6.27
N HIS A 87 3.78 12.43 6.16
CA HIS A 87 4.60 12.19 4.97
C HIS A 87 4.04 11.11 4.04
N ASN A 88 2.80 10.66 4.26
CA ASN A 88 2.14 9.64 3.44
C ASN A 88 0.81 10.16 2.90
N LEU A 89 0.60 10.02 1.61
CA LEU A 89 -0.69 10.09 0.95
C LEU A 89 -1.04 8.68 0.45
N PHE A 90 -2.00 8.03 1.11
CA PHE A 90 -2.41 6.68 0.75
C PHE A 90 -3.10 6.67 -0.62
N PHE A 91 -2.92 5.60 -1.35
CA PHE A 91 -3.59 5.40 -2.63
C PHE A 91 -5.10 5.44 -2.44
N ASP A 92 -5.76 6.32 -3.17
CA ASP A 92 -7.21 6.28 -3.33
C ASP A 92 -7.54 5.15 -4.30
N ASP A 93 -8.06 4.04 -3.77
CA ASP A 93 -8.34 2.84 -4.56
C ASP A 93 -9.30 3.14 -5.72
N ASN A 94 -10.27 4.02 -5.50
CA ASN A 94 -11.24 4.37 -6.53
C ASN A 94 -10.56 5.14 -7.67
N VAL A 95 -9.65 6.04 -7.34
CA VAL A 95 -8.88 6.78 -8.35
C VAL A 95 -8.00 5.82 -9.14
N ILE A 96 -7.17 5.02 -8.44
CA ILE A 96 -6.24 4.11 -9.11
C ILE A 96 -6.95 3.07 -9.97
N THR A 97 -8.09 2.53 -9.50
CA THR A 97 -8.83 1.48 -10.23
C THR A 97 -9.53 2.03 -11.48
N ASN A 98 -10.03 3.26 -11.43
CA ASN A 98 -10.80 3.84 -12.53
C ASN A 98 -9.97 4.71 -13.47
N TYR A 99 -8.71 4.96 -13.16
CA TYR A 99 -7.85 5.77 -14.00
C TYR A 99 -7.41 5.02 -15.27
N SER A 100 -7.53 5.69 -16.41
CA SER A 100 -7.07 5.18 -17.70
C SER A 100 -5.60 5.52 -17.93
N PHE A 101 -4.70 4.74 -17.35
CA PHE A 101 -3.26 4.87 -17.59
C PHE A 101 -2.93 4.69 -19.09
N LYS A 102 -1.98 5.48 -19.60
CA LYS A 102 -1.57 5.45 -21.02
C LYS A 102 -0.68 4.25 -21.32
N ASN A 103 0.35 4.06 -20.50
CA ASN A 103 1.46 3.14 -20.74
C ASN A 103 1.31 1.78 -20.07
N VAL A 104 0.45 1.70 -19.06
CA VAL A 104 0.17 0.48 -18.29
C VAL A 104 -1.33 0.28 -18.11
N ARG A 105 -1.72 -0.90 -17.71
CA ARG A 105 -3.08 -1.20 -17.25
C ARG A 105 -3.03 -1.88 -15.91
N LEU A 106 -3.87 -1.47 -14.97
CA LEU A 106 -4.07 -2.20 -13.73
C LEU A 106 -4.74 -3.54 -14.06
N VAL A 107 -4.10 -4.65 -13.71
CA VAL A 107 -4.62 -6.00 -13.99
C VAL A 107 -5.17 -6.67 -12.76
N GLU A 108 -4.66 -6.32 -11.57
CA GLU A 108 -5.10 -6.92 -10.33
C GLU A 108 -4.85 -6.00 -9.15
N THR A 109 -5.71 -6.09 -8.13
CA THR A 109 -5.49 -5.49 -6.81
C THR A 109 -5.68 -6.57 -5.75
N ILE A 110 -4.61 -6.88 -5.03
CA ILE A 110 -4.59 -7.94 -4.01
C ILE A 110 -4.62 -7.29 -2.63
N PRO A 111 -5.67 -7.51 -1.82
CA PRO A 111 -5.68 -7.11 -0.42
C PRO A 111 -4.67 -7.95 0.38
N PHE A 112 -3.89 -7.30 1.23
CA PHE A 112 -2.83 -7.95 2.00
C PHE A 112 -3.07 -7.78 3.50
N ALA A 113 -2.85 -8.87 4.28
CA ALA A 113 -2.85 -8.88 5.74
C ALA A 113 -4.13 -8.26 6.38
N SER A 114 -5.31 -8.44 5.77
CA SER A 114 -6.57 -7.87 6.28
C SER A 114 -6.89 -8.34 7.70
N ASP A 115 -6.72 -9.63 7.99
CA ASP A 115 -6.99 -10.21 9.31
C ASP A 115 -5.98 -9.73 10.35
N PHE A 116 -4.71 -9.55 9.96
CA PHE A 116 -3.71 -8.90 10.81
C PHE A 116 -4.18 -7.50 11.24
N TYR A 117 -4.64 -6.68 10.29
CA TYR A 117 -5.14 -5.34 10.62
C TYR A 117 -6.42 -5.36 11.44
N PHE A 118 -7.32 -6.31 11.18
CA PHE A 118 -8.51 -6.49 12.01
C PHE A 118 -8.13 -6.80 13.47
N ILE A 119 -7.25 -7.77 13.67
CA ILE A 119 -6.83 -8.18 15.01
C ILE A 119 -6.07 -7.03 15.70
N THR A 120 -5.06 -6.46 15.05
CA THR A 120 -4.16 -5.51 15.72
C THR A 120 -4.78 -4.12 15.87
N ARG A 121 -5.50 -3.63 14.87
CA ARG A 121 -6.05 -2.27 14.85
C ARG A 121 -7.42 -2.16 15.51
N LEU A 122 -8.14 -3.26 15.67
CA LEU A 122 -9.46 -3.30 16.28
C LEU A 122 -9.46 -4.10 17.58
N VAL A 123 -9.30 -5.42 17.49
CA VAL A 123 -9.45 -6.31 18.66
C VAL A 123 -8.41 -6.00 19.74
N TYR A 124 -7.13 -6.05 19.36
CA TYR A 124 -6.05 -5.76 20.32
C TYR A 124 -6.08 -4.31 20.80
N SER A 125 -6.33 -3.35 19.93
CA SER A 125 -6.43 -1.94 20.34
C SER A 125 -7.54 -1.72 21.38
N ARG A 126 -8.69 -2.41 21.23
CA ARG A 126 -9.77 -2.35 22.19
C ARG A 126 -9.39 -3.03 23.51
N TYR A 127 -8.80 -4.21 23.44
CA TYR A 127 -8.29 -4.93 24.61
C TYR A 127 -7.26 -4.11 25.40
N ALA A 128 -6.28 -3.54 24.71
CA ALA A 128 -5.23 -2.72 25.36
C ALA A 128 -5.84 -1.51 26.08
N LYS A 129 -6.80 -0.83 25.43
CA LYS A 129 -7.49 0.32 26.03
C LYS A 129 -8.31 -0.06 27.27
N GLU A 130 -9.09 -1.14 27.23
CA GLU A 130 -10.06 -1.45 28.29
C GLU A 130 -9.46 -2.25 29.45
N TYR A 131 -8.55 -3.15 29.17
CA TYR A 131 -8.06 -4.11 30.16
C TYR A 131 -6.63 -3.85 30.60
N LEU A 132 -5.80 -3.25 29.74
CA LEU A 132 -4.42 -2.93 30.09
C LEU A 132 -4.22 -1.45 30.42
N ASN A 133 -5.15 -0.59 30.02
CA ASN A 133 -5.02 0.88 30.10
C ASN A 133 -3.72 1.38 29.43
N GLU A 134 -3.36 0.76 28.30
CA GLU A 134 -2.13 1.01 27.54
C GLU A 134 -2.42 1.22 26.06
N LYS A 135 -1.41 1.75 25.36
CA LYS A 135 -1.41 1.75 23.88
C LYS A 135 -0.97 0.38 23.37
N PRO A 136 -1.49 -0.05 22.20
CA PRO A 136 -1.03 -1.28 21.58
C PRO A 136 0.49 -1.31 21.40
N ASN A 137 1.09 -2.47 21.70
CA ASN A 137 2.52 -2.71 21.63
C ASN A 137 2.81 -3.85 20.63
N TYR A 138 3.76 -3.66 19.74
CA TYR A 138 4.15 -4.65 18.71
C TYR A 138 4.74 -5.95 19.27
N ASP A 139 5.24 -5.97 20.49
CA ASP A 139 5.77 -7.17 21.15
C ASP A 139 4.68 -8.03 21.83
N HIS A 140 3.45 -7.53 21.89
CA HIS A 140 2.36 -8.24 22.55
C HIS A 140 2.02 -9.56 21.82
N PRO A 141 1.67 -10.65 22.54
CA PRO A 141 1.33 -11.94 21.94
C PRO A 141 0.25 -11.86 20.86
N LEU A 142 -0.75 -10.99 20.99
CA LEU A 142 -1.80 -10.81 19.97
C LEU A 142 -1.23 -10.26 18.64
N GLU A 143 -0.22 -9.40 18.67
CA GLU A 143 0.47 -8.96 17.43
C GLU A 143 1.21 -10.14 16.77
N LYS A 144 1.88 -10.98 17.55
CA LYS A 144 2.59 -12.17 17.06
C LYS A 144 1.62 -13.21 16.47
N ILE A 145 0.48 -13.44 17.13
CA ILE A 145 -0.59 -14.30 16.61
C ILE A 145 -1.14 -13.72 15.30
N ALA A 146 -1.46 -12.45 15.28
CA ALA A 146 -1.98 -11.79 14.07
C ALA A 146 -0.98 -11.88 12.90
N LEU A 147 0.32 -11.73 13.18
CA LEU A 147 1.37 -11.84 12.18
C LEU A 147 1.44 -13.24 11.56
N SER A 148 1.18 -14.30 12.34
CA SER A 148 1.14 -15.68 11.83
C SER A 148 -0.05 -15.94 10.89
N MET A 149 -1.08 -15.07 10.88
CA MET A 149 -2.30 -15.20 10.07
C MET A 149 -2.22 -14.40 8.75
N THR A 150 -1.08 -13.86 8.39
CA THR A 150 -0.96 -12.99 7.19
C THR A 150 -1.03 -13.73 5.85
N GLY A 151 -0.99 -15.06 5.83
CA GLY A 151 -0.99 -15.87 4.61
C GLY A 151 -2.33 -15.84 3.86
N GLU A 152 -3.40 -16.25 4.52
CA GLU A 152 -4.77 -16.22 3.98
C GLU A 152 -5.65 -15.35 4.84
N SER A 153 -6.35 -14.41 4.22
CA SER A 153 -7.26 -13.52 4.92
C SER A 153 -8.70 -14.00 4.80
N TYR A 154 -9.37 -14.24 5.93
CA TYR A 154 -10.80 -14.49 6.01
C TYR A 154 -11.62 -13.27 5.63
N THR A 155 -11.04 -12.08 5.83
CA THR A 155 -11.62 -10.82 5.38
C THR A 155 -10.71 -10.16 4.35
N LYS A 156 -11.28 -9.32 3.48
CA LYS A 156 -10.51 -8.48 2.55
C LYS A 156 -10.70 -6.99 2.82
N ARG A 157 -11.60 -6.69 3.77
CA ARG A 157 -12.12 -5.35 4.00
C ARG A 157 -11.14 -4.42 4.72
N PHE A 158 -10.27 -4.98 5.56
CA PHE A 158 -9.40 -4.21 6.45
C PHE A 158 -7.96 -4.11 5.96
N SER A 159 -7.71 -4.44 4.70
CA SER A 159 -6.37 -4.34 4.11
C SER A 159 -5.94 -2.88 4.01
N GLN A 160 -5.17 -2.43 4.99
CA GLN A 160 -4.51 -1.13 4.98
C GLN A 160 -3.39 -1.08 3.93
N ILE A 161 -2.81 -2.23 3.58
CA ILE A 161 -1.82 -2.35 2.49
C ILE A 161 -2.44 -3.23 1.41
N LYS A 162 -2.27 -2.81 0.16
CA LYS A 162 -2.67 -3.57 -1.02
C LYS A 162 -1.53 -3.65 -2.01
N THR A 163 -1.56 -4.71 -2.81
CA THR A 163 -0.68 -4.87 -3.96
C THR A 163 -1.47 -4.51 -5.22
N TYR A 164 -0.99 -3.54 -5.96
CA TYR A 164 -1.55 -3.11 -7.25
C TYR A 164 -0.62 -3.61 -8.33
N ILE A 165 -1.11 -4.47 -9.21
CA ILE A 165 -0.33 -5.09 -10.29
C ILE A 165 -0.72 -4.42 -11.60
N PHE A 166 0.25 -3.77 -12.21
CA PHE A 166 0.13 -3.18 -13.53
C PHE A 166 0.89 -4.00 -14.55
N LYS A 167 0.36 -4.09 -15.76
CA LYS A 167 1.02 -4.69 -16.91
C LYS A 167 1.25 -3.62 -17.97
N LYS A 168 2.36 -3.71 -18.69
CA LYS A 168 2.64 -2.90 -19.89
C LYS A 168 1.52 -3.06 -20.91
N LYS A 169 1.11 -1.95 -21.56
CA LYS A 169 0.17 -1.94 -22.69
C LYS A 169 0.85 -2.22 -23.99
#